data_4537e2ae1201f02db89badac7da48cee
#
_entry.id   4537e2ae1201f02db89badac7da48cee
#
_cell.length_a   1.000
_cell.length_b   1.000
_cell.length_c   1.000
_cell.angle_alpha   90.00
_cell.angle_beta   90.00
_cell.angle_gamma   90.00
#
_symmetry.space_group_name_H-M   'P 1'
#
loop_
_entity.id
_entity.type
_entity.pdbx_description
1 polymer ?
#
loop_
_entity_poly.entity_id
_entity_poly.type
_entity_poly.pdbx_seq_one_letter_code
_entity_poly.pdbx_strand_id
1 'polypeptide(L)'
;MADSNELKNPNKYFVLFIVSLGTVLSGYVASSLDIALSNIMNTFGFTMDNVTWVLLAYMIPYGATLPIMGKLGDQFGRKKMYVLGLIVFTAATMMVGLSWSSSTVILFRMFQGMGAAMFFPNAMTLVSDAFPPNERGQALGMWGAFAAAGAVLGPTIGGYIVEYLNWRMLFNSIVPIAAVGIVLSIMVLKESDTISSKKIDYLGGLFLVSSLSSLIIALNKGSKEGWTSLYIVGLFICTVLSLLAFLYVESRTAEPLVDLELFRNGTFTAANIVGFLTFMALNGGLFLIPFFLRNILGYTPIRAGVSLFPLIGSMIILAPLGGKLADKAGGKIPTVLGMTILSIALYSFHTMTDQTAYLPIALRLILMGIGLALTMSPLSTAAMATLPKEKAGVGSGVFNLFKNVGGSVGIAILGTLLDQRQIFHTQILSDYVNASSDAAQHFLSSIQAGLILNGMQTNEAYVVALSTLKGIVAKQAAVMAYGDVFQATAALAALGIIAGMLIKDVKKPVPQEPVVSDAEEVVPVGIH
;
A
#
# COMPACT_ATOMS: atom_id res chain seq x y z
N MET A 1 35.56 33.06 -7.87
CA MET A 1 35.53 31.64 -8.28
C MET A 1 34.83 30.90 -7.17
N ALA A 2 33.49 30.74 -7.26
CA ALA A 2 32.72 30.00 -6.29
C ALA A 2 33.05 28.53 -6.42
N ASP A 3 33.22 27.90 -5.28
CA ASP A 3 33.79 26.59 -5.05
C ASP A 3 33.04 25.50 -5.85
N SER A 4 33.70 24.94 -6.88
CA SER A 4 33.21 23.82 -7.69
C SER A 4 33.06 22.51 -6.88
N ASN A 5 33.30 22.53 -5.57
CA ASN A 5 33.21 21.39 -4.67
C ASN A 5 31.83 21.24 -3.97
N GLU A 6 30.98 22.29 -3.96
CA GLU A 6 29.63 22.19 -3.37
C GLU A 6 28.64 21.34 -4.19
N LEU A 7 28.88 21.16 -5.50
CA LEU A 7 28.11 20.26 -6.35
C LEU A 7 28.39 18.76 -6.09
N LYS A 8 29.38 18.43 -5.25
CA LYS A 8 29.75 17.02 -4.96
C LYS A 8 28.88 16.32 -3.90
N ASN A 9 28.13 17.05 -3.08
CA ASN A 9 27.22 16.45 -2.08
C ASN A 9 25.83 17.11 -2.15
N PRO A 10 24.89 16.54 -2.93
CA PRO A 10 23.52 17.06 -2.99
C PRO A 10 22.91 17.06 -1.59
N ASN A 11 22.14 18.12 -1.27
CA ASN A 11 21.42 18.20 -0.02
C ASN A 11 20.54 16.96 0.15
N LYS A 12 20.71 16.22 1.25
CA LYS A 12 20.01 14.95 1.54
C LYS A 12 18.49 15.10 1.46
N TYR A 13 17.93 16.24 1.87
CA TYR A 13 16.49 16.52 1.78
C TYR A 13 16.03 16.74 0.34
N PHE A 14 16.92 17.26 -0.52
CA PHE A 14 16.60 17.40 -1.94
C PHE A 14 16.60 16.04 -2.65
N VAL A 15 17.51 15.13 -2.29
CA VAL A 15 17.49 13.74 -2.73
C VAL A 15 16.18 13.06 -2.31
N LEU A 16 15.78 13.22 -1.02
CA LEU A 16 14.52 12.69 -0.50
C LEU A 16 13.32 13.22 -1.30
N PHE A 17 13.27 14.52 -1.56
CA PHE A 17 12.18 15.13 -2.34
C PHE A 17 12.08 14.55 -3.75
N ILE A 18 13.20 14.48 -4.48
CA ILE A 18 13.24 13.93 -5.85
C ILE A 18 12.78 12.47 -5.87
N VAL A 19 13.30 11.66 -4.96
CA VAL A 19 12.97 10.23 -4.88
C VAL A 19 11.52 10.02 -4.45
N SER A 20 10.99 10.87 -3.57
CA SER A 20 9.59 10.80 -3.15
C SER A 20 8.62 11.16 -4.27
N LEU A 21 9.03 12.00 -5.22
CA LEU A 21 8.16 12.41 -6.34
C LEU A 21 7.66 11.21 -7.14
N GLY A 22 8.55 10.30 -7.54
CA GLY A 22 8.17 9.07 -8.24
C GLY A 22 7.19 8.21 -7.42
N THR A 23 7.42 8.11 -6.12
CA THR A 23 6.57 7.34 -5.21
C THR A 23 5.17 7.95 -5.07
N VAL A 24 5.07 9.28 -4.94
CA VAL A 24 3.79 10.01 -4.90
C VAL A 24 3.02 9.81 -6.20
N LEU A 25 3.67 9.95 -7.35
CA LEU A 25 3.04 9.79 -8.66
C LEU A 25 2.52 8.36 -8.88
N SER A 26 3.28 7.35 -8.44
CA SER A 26 2.84 5.95 -8.49
C SER A 26 1.62 5.70 -7.61
N GLY A 27 1.64 6.21 -6.37
CA GLY A 27 0.50 6.11 -5.45
C GLY A 27 -0.74 6.81 -5.98
N TYR A 28 -0.58 8.01 -6.55
CA TYR A 28 -1.66 8.75 -7.20
C TYR A 28 -2.30 7.97 -8.34
N VAL A 29 -1.49 7.44 -9.28
CA VAL A 29 -2.01 6.68 -10.43
C VAL A 29 -2.70 5.39 -10.00
N ALA A 30 -2.15 4.69 -9.00
CA ALA A 30 -2.73 3.45 -8.51
C ALA A 30 -4.12 3.68 -7.91
N SER A 31 -4.30 4.73 -7.11
CA SER A 31 -5.54 4.99 -6.39
C SER A 31 -6.58 5.81 -7.18
N SER A 32 -6.16 6.63 -8.15
CA SER A 32 -7.08 7.39 -9.01
C SER A 32 -7.79 6.52 -10.03
N LEU A 33 -7.24 5.37 -10.36
CA LEU A 33 -7.80 4.46 -11.36
C LEU A 33 -9.19 3.95 -10.96
N ASP A 34 -9.42 3.67 -9.68
CA ASP A 34 -10.70 3.16 -9.19
C ASP A 34 -11.88 4.08 -9.55
N ILE A 35 -11.62 5.40 -9.59
CA ILE A 35 -12.62 6.40 -9.98
C ILE A 35 -12.84 6.40 -11.49
N ALA A 36 -11.77 6.22 -12.27
CA ALA A 36 -11.83 6.22 -13.72
C ALA A 36 -12.36 4.90 -14.31
N LEU A 37 -12.47 3.85 -13.51
CA LEU A 37 -12.73 2.50 -13.99
C LEU A 37 -14.04 2.40 -14.77
N SER A 38 -15.13 3.05 -14.29
CA SER A 38 -16.42 3.11 -14.98
C SER A 38 -16.34 3.85 -16.32
N ASN A 39 -15.56 4.93 -16.38
CA ASN A 39 -15.37 5.71 -17.62
C ASN A 39 -14.54 4.91 -18.64
N ILE A 40 -13.51 4.21 -18.19
CA ILE A 40 -12.68 3.32 -19.02
C ILE A 40 -13.55 2.17 -19.55
N MET A 41 -14.37 1.58 -18.68
CA MET A 41 -15.32 0.52 -19.05
C MET A 41 -16.25 0.95 -20.18
N ASN A 42 -16.88 2.12 -20.03
CA ASN A 42 -17.78 2.68 -21.03
C ASN A 42 -17.06 3.07 -22.33
N THR A 43 -15.82 3.59 -22.23
CA THR A 43 -15.05 4.04 -23.40
C THR A 43 -14.64 2.88 -24.31
N PHE A 44 -14.28 1.72 -23.75
CA PHE A 44 -13.74 0.58 -24.50
C PHE A 44 -14.65 -0.63 -24.54
N GLY A 45 -15.87 -0.54 -23.99
CA GLY A 45 -16.82 -1.64 -23.98
C GLY A 45 -16.39 -2.83 -23.09
N PHE A 46 -15.65 -2.56 -22.01
CA PHE A 46 -15.33 -3.60 -21.05
C PHE A 46 -16.59 -4.09 -20.33
N THR A 47 -16.67 -5.40 -20.13
CA THR A 47 -17.62 -5.97 -19.17
C THR A 47 -17.10 -5.79 -17.74
N MET A 48 -17.99 -5.93 -16.74
CA MET A 48 -17.58 -5.93 -15.32
C MET A 48 -16.52 -6.99 -15.01
N ASP A 49 -16.50 -8.08 -15.77
CA ASP A 49 -15.52 -9.17 -15.59
C ASP A 49 -14.14 -8.83 -16.14
N ASN A 50 -14.12 -8.13 -17.27
CA ASN A 50 -12.88 -7.86 -17.97
C ASN A 50 -12.19 -6.57 -17.51
N VAL A 51 -12.95 -5.61 -16.95
CA VAL A 51 -12.37 -4.34 -16.48
C VAL A 51 -11.39 -4.52 -15.33
N THR A 52 -11.55 -5.56 -14.52
CA THR A 52 -10.60 -5.91 -13.45
C THR A 52 -9.18 -6.17 -13.97
N TRP A 53 -9.03 -6.58 -15.25
CA TRP A 53 -7.71 -6.74 -15.86
C TRP A 53 -6.95 -5.41 -15.98
N VAL A 54 -7.61 -4.28 -16.03
CA VAL A 54 -6.95 -2.96 -16.03
C VAL A 54 -6.22 -2.71 -14.69
N LEU A 55 -6.78 -3.21 -13.57
CA LEU A 55 -6.13 -3.15 -12.26
C LEU A 55 -5.01 -4.20 -12.15
N LEU A 56 -5.33 -5.45 -12.50
CA LEU A 56 -4.40 -6.58 -12.39
C LEU A 56 -3.16 -6.41 -13.28
N ALA A 57 -3.31 -5.83 -14.47
CA ALA A 57 -2.21 -5.57 -15.38
C ALA A 57 -1.11 -4.66 -14.80
N TYR A 58 -1.44 -3.79 -13.86
CA TYR A 58 -0.46 -3.02 -13.09
C TYR A 58 0.06 -3.80 -11.88
N MET A 59 -0.86 -4.39 -11.10
CA MET A 59 -0.53 -5.01 -9.81
C MET A 59 0.38 -6.25 -9.97
N ILE A 60 0.14 -7.06 -11.00
CA ILE A 60 0.89 -8.30 -11.24
C ILE A 60 2.38 -7.99 -11.54
N PRO A 61 2.74 -7.23 -12.59
CA PRO A 61 4.15 -6.93 -12.84
C PRO A 61 4.79 -6.16 -11.69
N TYR A 62 4.07 -5.20 -11.09
CA TYR A 62 4.56 -4.46 -9.93
C TYR A 62 4.92 -5.40 -8.78
N GLY A 63 3.97 -6.20 -8.29
CA GLY A 63 4.18 -7.06 -7.12
C GLY A 63 5.16 -8.19 -7.37
N ALA A 64 5.04 -8.86 -8.51
CA ALA A 64 5.82 -10.06 -8.81
C ALA A 64 7.31 -9.77 -9.09
N THR A 65 7.66 -8.57 -9.57
CA THR A 65 9.04 -8.27 -9.96
C THR A 65 9.82 -7.42 -8.95
N LEU A 66 9.19 -6.97 -7.84
CA LEU A 66 9.84 -6.11 -6.84
C LEU A 66 11.21 -6.62 -6.36
N PRO A 67 11.38 -7.90 -5.92
CA PRO A 67 12.67 -8.39 -5.46
C PRO A 67 13.71 -8.46 -6.58
N ILE A 68 13.28 -8.82 -7.79
CA ILE A 68 14.13 -8.89 -8.99
C ILE A 68 14.68 -7.50 -9.31
N MET A 69 13.83 -6.48 -9.31
CA MET A 69 14.20 -5.11 -9.61
C MET A 69 15.08 -4.47 -8.53
N GLY A 70 14.90 -4.90 -7.27
CA GLY A 70 15.81 -4.55 -6.18
C GLY A 70 17.21 -5.12 -6.41
N LYS A 71 17.33 -6.42 -6.77
CA LYS A 71 18.61 -7.07 -7.08
C LYS A 71 19.29 -6.43 -8.30
N LEU A 72 18.51 -6.13 -9.35
CA LEU A 72 19.05 -5.42 -10.53
C LEU A 72 19.60 -4.03 -10.15
N GLY A 73 18.98 -3.35 -9.19
CA GLY A 73 19.49 -2.09 -8.66
C GLY A 73 20.85 -2.25 -7.95
N ASP A 74 21.03 -3.31 -7.17
CA ASP A 74 22.29 -3.60 -6.49
C ASP A 74 23.40 -3.99 -7.51
N GLN A 75 23.05 -4.63 -8.65
CA GLN A 75 23.99 -5.05 -9.68
C GLN A 75 24.34 -3.96 -10.69
N PHE A 76 23.35 -3.26 -11.22
CA PHE A 76 23.51 -2.32 -12.33
C PHE A 76 23.57 -0.85 -11.89
N GLY A 77 23.30 -0.58 -10.61
CA GLY A 77 23.26 0.76 -10.04
C GLY A 77 21.84 1.22 -9.71
N ARG A 78 21.67 1.69 -8.49
CA ARG A 78 20.37 2.08 -7.93
C ARG A 78 19.80 3.32 -8.62
N LYS A 79 20.65 4.32 -8.92
CA LYS A 79 20.25 5.51 -9.69
C LYS A 79 19.77 5.12 -11.08
N LYS A 80 20.54 4.29 -11.80
CA LYS A 80 20.17 3.86 -13.16
C LYS A 80 18.84 3.14 -13.17
N MET A 81 18.63 2.18 -12.25
CA MET A 81 17.38 1.46 -12.15
C MET A 81 16.21 2.35 -11.73
N TYR A 82 16.43 3.31 -10.83
CA TYR A 82 15.43 4.30 -10.45
C TYR A 82 15.01 5.17 -11.62
N VAL A 83 15.98 5.76 -12.34
CA VAL A 83 15.72 6.66 -13.48
C VAL A 83 15.07 5.90 -14.63
N LEU A 84 15.59 4.71 -15.00
CA LEU A 84 15.00 3.87 -16.05
C LEU A 84 13.57 3.46 -15.70
N GLY A 85 13.32 3.07 -14.44
CA GLY A 85 11.99 2.75 -13.95
C GLY A 85 11.04 3.94 -14.05
N LEU A 86 11.49 5.13 -13.68
CA LEU A 86 10.69 6.35 -13.78
C LEU A 86 10.40 6.74 -15.25
N ILE A 87 11.35 6.53 -16.16
CA ILE A 87 11.15 6.72 -17.62
C ILE A 87 10.10 5.73 -18.15
N VAL A 88 10.24 4.43 -17.84
CA VAL A 88 9.29 3.39 -18.28
C VAL A 88 7.90 3.67 -17.71
N PHE A 89 7.82 4.01 -16.43
CA PHE A 89 6.55 4.37 -15.77
C PHE A 89 5.89 5.58 -16.43
N THR A 90 6.66 6.64 -16.70
CA THR A 90 6.14 7.89 -17.29
C THR A 90 5.69 7.68 -18.74
N ALA A 91 6.50 6.99 -19.55
CA ALA A 91 6.13 6.67 -20.93
C ALA A 91 4.88 5.79 -20.99
N ALA A 92 4.83 4.74 -20.16
CA ALA A 92 3.65 3.88 -20.07
C ALA A 92 2.42 4.64 -19.57
N THR A 93 2.56 5.54 -18.58
CA THR A 93 1.48 6.41 -18.10
C THR A 93 0.92 7.28 -19.21
N MET A 94 1.78 7.93 -19.98
CA MET A 94 1.37 8.70 -21.15
C MET A 94 0.60 7.84 -22.15
N MET A 95 1.11 6.64 -22.45
CA MET A 95 0.48 5.72 -23.39
C MET A 95 -0.86 5.17 -22.90
N VAL A 96 -1.04 4.97 -21.57
CA VAL A 96 -2.38 4.67 -20.99
C VAL A 96 -3.36 5.79 -21.29
N GLY A 97 -2.96 7.05 -21.08
CA GLY A 97 -3.79 8.21 -21.40
C GLY A 97 -4.12 8.36 -22.89
N LEU A 98 -3.23 7.86 -23.77
CA LEU A 98 -3.40 7.89 -25.24
C LEU A 98 -3.99 6.59 -25.82
N SER A 99 -4.40 5.64 -24.98
CA SER A 99 -4.89 4.33 -25.43
C SER A 99 -6.13 4.43 -26.32
N TRP A 100 -6.16 3.56 -27.34
CA TRP A 100 -7.23 3.51 -28.36
C TRP A 100 -8.06 2.23 -28.31
N SER A 101 -7.66 1.23 -27.50
CA SER A 101 -8.37 -0.04 -27.34
C SER A 101 -8.22 -0.60 -25.92
N SER A 102 -9.09 -1.53 -25.55
CA SER A 102 -9.01 -2.26 -24.28
C SER A 102 -7.67 -2.98 -24.09
N SER A 103 -7.16 -3.63 -25.16
CA SER A 103 -5.89 -4.35 -25.12
C SER A 103 -4.69 -3.40 -24.90
N THR A 104 -4.72 -2.20 -25.51
CA THR A 104 -3.63 -1.23 -25.32
C THR A 104 -3.61 -0.64 -23.91
N VAL A 105 -4.76 -0.41 -23.29
CA VAL A 105 -4.83 -0.01 -21.88
C VAL A 105 -4.16 -1.07 -21.00
N ILE A 106 -4.54 -2.34 -21.16
CA ILE A 106 -3.97 -3.46 -20.38
C ILE A 106 -2.46 -3.55 -20.61
N LEU A 107 -2.01 -3.52 -21.86
CA LEU A 107 -0.59 -3.61 -22.20
C LEU A 107 0.24 -2.50 -21.55
N PHE A 108 -0.21 -1.24 -21.68
CA PHE A 108 0.53 -0.12 -21.10
C PHE A 108 0.48 -0.09 -19.58
N ARG A 109 -0.59 -0.60 -18.97
CA ARG A 109 -0.67 -0.83 -17.53
C ARG A 109 0.37 -1.86 -17.05
N MET A 110 0.66 -2.90 -17.84
CA MET A 110 1.73 -3.86 -17.51
C MET A 110 3.10 -3.16 -17.48
N PHE A 111 3.43 -2.38 -18.51
CA PHE A 111 4.69 -1.62 -18.51
C PHE A 111 4.76 -0.57 -17.41
N GLN A 112 3.64 0.06 -17.07
CA GLN A 112 3.56 1.01 -15.97
C GLN A 112 3.86 0.33 -14.63
N GLY A 113 3.31 -0.88 -14.39
CA GLY A 113 3.60 -1.70 -13.21
C GLY A 113 5.08 -2.13 -13.15
N MET A 114 5.66 -2.54 -14.29
CA MET A 114 7.09 -2.86 -14.37
C MET A 114 7.96 -1.63 -14.04
N GLY A 115 7.67 -0.47 -14.61
CA GLY A 115 8.36 0.78 -14.28
C GLY A 115 8.31 1.11 -12.79
N ALA A 116 7.14 0.96 -12.17
CA ALA A 116 6.99 1.16 -10.74
C ALA A 116 7.81 0.16 -9.92
N ALA A 117 7.85 -1.11 -10.29
CA ALA A 117 8.67 -2.13 -9.64
C ALA A 117 10.17 -1.81 -9.74
N MET A 118 10.62 -1.20 -10.84
CA MET A 118 12.03 -0.82 -11.03
C MET A 118 12.45 0.31 -10.10
N PHE A 119 11.64 1.35 -9.92
CA PHE A 119 12.08 2.49 -9.11
C PHE A 119 11.75 2.34 -7.62
N PHE A 120 10.69 1.64 -7.23
CA PHE A 120 10.19 1.64 -5.84
C PHE A 120 11.18 1.06 -4.81
N PRO A 121 11.77 -0.16 -4.97
CA PRO A 121 12.77 -0.68 -4.05
C PRO A 121 14.06 0.14 -4.07
N ASN A 122 14.45 0.63 -5.24
CA ASN A 122 15.63 1.48 -5.40
C ASN A 122 15.45 2.86 -4.76
N ALA A 123 14.22 3.41 -4.76
CA ALA A 123 13.88 4.64 -4.05
C ALA A 123 14.16 4.53 -2.55
N MET A 124 13.70 3.45 -1.92
CA MET A 124 13.92 3.21 -0.49
C MET A 124 15.40 3.14 -0.13
N THR A 125 16.20 2.47 -0.96
CA THR A 125 17.65 2.36 -0.74
C THR A 125 18.39 3.66 -1.01
N LEU A 126 18.04 4.41 -2.07
CA LEU A 126 18.61 5.73 -2.35
C LEU A 126 18.35 6.73 -1.21
N VAL A 127 17.15 6.72 -0.64
CA VAL A 127 16.84 7.52 0.55
C VAL A 127 17.69 7.09 1.74
N SER A 128 17.80 5.77 1.99
CA SER A 128 18.61 5.25 3.08
C SER A 128 20.09 5.59 2.95
N ASP A 129 20.63 5.61 1.72
CA ASP A 129 22.04 5.92 1.45
C ASP A 129 22.36 7.42 1.55
N ALA A 130 21.37 8.28 1.25
CA ALA A 130 21.53 9.73 1.30
C ALA A 130 21.60 10.28 2.74
N PHE A 131 21.14 9.52 3.74
CA PHE A 131 21.09 9.97 5.13
C PHE A 131 22.06 9.17 6.02
N PRO A 132 22.67 9.83 7.03
CA PRO A 132 23.52 9.16 7.98
C PRO A 132 22.70 8.14 8.82
N PRO A 133 23.34 7.10 9.38
CA PRO A 133 22.64 6.01 10.07
C PRO A 133 21.68 6.45 11.18
N ASN A 134 21.97 7.57 11.85
CA ASN A 134 21.16 8.13 12.93
C ASN A 134 19.95 8.97 12.47
N GLU A 135 19.78 9.17 11.16
CA GLU A 135 18.66 9.93 10.57
C GLU A 135 17.87 9.11 9.53
N ARG A 136 18.26 7.87 9.26
CA ARG A 136 17.62 7.00 8.26
C ARG A 136 16.16 6.73 8.57
N GLY A 137 15.84 6.52 9.84
CA GLY A 137 14.48 6.32 10.28
C GLY A 137 13.58 7.51 9.97
N GLN A 138 14.06 8.72 10.26
CA GLN A 138 13.35 9.94 9.94
C GLN A 138 13.14 10.10 8.42
N ALA A 139 14.17 9.83 7.62
CA ALA A 139 14.12 9.93 6.16
C ALA A 139 13.14 8.93 5.55
N LEU A 140 13.20 7.66 5.97
CA LEU A 140 12.28 6.62 5.52
C LEU A 140 10.84 6.88 5.99
N GLY A 141 10.67 7.49 7.15
CA GLY A 141 9.38 7.97 7.63
C GLY A 141 8.76 9.04 6.76
N MET A 142 9.53 10.05 6.39
CA MET A 142 9.09 11.10 5.47
C MET A 142 8.77 10.52 4.09
N TRP A 143 9.61 9.62 3.56
CA TRP A 143 9.37 8.93 2.30
C TRP A 143 8.07 8.12 2.33
N GLY A 144 7.81 7.38 3.41
CA GLY A 144 6.57 6.63 3.61
C GLY A 144 5.33 7.52 3.70
N ALA A 145 5.45 8.70 4.33
CA ALA A 145 4.38 9.70 4.39
C ALA A 145 4.06 10.27 2.99
N PHE A 146 5.07 10.52 2.15
CA PHE A 146 4.86 10.91 0.75
C PHE A 146 4.16 9.82 -0.06
N ALA A 147 4.52 8.54 0.16
CA ALA A 147 3.85 7.41 -0.49
C ALA A 147 2.35 7.37 -0.14
N ALA A 148 2.02 7.53 1.14
CA ALA A 148 0.64 7.57 1.60
C ALA A 148 -0.13 8.79 1.07
N ALA A 149 0.51 9.96 1.02
CA ALA A 149 -0.07 11.17 0.45
C ALA A 149 -0.45 10.94 -1.03
N GLY A 150 0.42 10.31 -1.83
CA GLY A 150 0.13 9.94 -3.22
C GLY A 150 -1.15 9.11 -3.34
N ALA A 151 -1.29 8.07 -2.50
CA ALA A 151 -2.45 7.20 -2.52
C ALA A 151 -3.78 7.92 -2.23
N VAL A 152 -3.77 8.97 -1.43
CA VAL A 152 -5.00 9.71 -1.09
C VAL A 152 -5.25 10.90 -2.02
N LEU A 153 -4.21 11.49 -2.60
CA LEU A 153 -4.39 12.49 -3.65
C LEU A 153 -5.11 11.92 -4.88
N GLY A 154 -5.00 10.62 -5.14
CA GLY A 154 -5.66 9.95 -6.26
C GLY A 154 -7.17 10.14 -6.27
N PRO A 155 -7.91 9.68 -5.26
CA PRO A 155 -9.37 9.87 -5.20
C PRO A 155 -9.79 11.34 -5.23
N THR A 156 -9.05 12.23 -4.61
CA THR A 156 -9.41 13.64 -4.49
C THR A 156 -9.19 14.40 -5.81
N ILE A 157 -7.94 14.44 -6.27
CA ILE A 157 -7.57 15.12 -7.51
C ILE A 157 -8.12 14.35 -8.71
N GLY A 158 -8.03 13.01 -8.66
CA GLY A 158 -8.54 12.14 -9.71
C GLY A 158 -10.06 12.27 -9.89
N GLY A 159 -10.82 12.36 -8.79
CA GLY A 159 -12.26 12.60 -8.83
C GLY A 159 -12.60 13.89 -9.55
N TYR A 160 -11.91 14.99 -9.20
CA TYR A 160 -12.08 16.28 -9.88
C TYR A 160 -11.76 16.20 -11.38
N ILE A 161 -10.63 15.55 -11.73
CA ILE A 161 -10.22 15.42 -13.14
C ILE A 161 -11.24 14.59 -13.95
N VAL A 162 -11.75 13.49 -13.38
CA VAL A 162 -12.73 12.64 -14.08
C VAL A 162 -14.08 13.36 -14.26
N GLU A 163 -14.49 14.14 -13.25
CA GLU A 163 -15.78 14.83 -13.27
C GLU A 163 -15.79 16.03 -14.24
N TYR A 164 -14.73 16.84 -14.26
CA TYR A 164 -14.69 18.10 -15.01
C TYR A 164 -13.90 18.06 -16.33
N LEU A 165 -13.04 17.06 -16.51
CA LEU A 165 -12.20 16.94 -17.71
C LEU A 165 -12.45 15.61 -18.44
N ASN A 166 -11.54 14.67 -18.29
CA ASN A 166 -11.61 13.35 -18.93
C ASN A 166 -10.72 12.38 -18.14
N TRP A 167 -11.12 11.11 -18.03
CA TRP A 167 -10.33 10.09 -17.38
C TRP A 167 -8.90 9.95 -17.92
N ARG A 168 -8.65 10.24 -19.21
CA ARG A 168 -7.31 10.24 -19.83
C ARG A 168 -6.38 11.25 -19.17
N MET A 169 -6.92 12.38 -18.71
CA MET A 169 -6.13 13.42 -18.04
C MET A 169 -5.62 12.99 -16.66
N LEU A 170 -6.20 11.95 -16.03
CA LEU A 170 -5.62 11.36 -14.83
C LEU A 170 -4.16 10.91 -15.05
N PHE A 171 -3.89 10.36 -16.22
CA PHE A 171 -2.57 9.86 -16.60
C PHE A 171 -1.71 10.97 -17.20
N ASN A 172 -2.26 11.74 -18.13
CA ASN A 172 -1.49 12.72 -18.88
C ASN A 172 -1.07 13.93 -18.04
N SER A 173 -1.85 14.33 -17.03
CA SER A 173 -1.53 15.47 -16.17
C SER A 173 -0.27 15.29 -15.33
N ILE A 174 0.10 14.05 -15.00
CA ILE A 174 1.31 13.78 -14.21
C ILE A 174 2.57 13.64 -15.05
N VAL A 175 2.45 13.48 -16.37
CA VAL A 175 3.61 13.30 -17.27
C VAL A 175 4.60 14.47 -17.20
N PRO A 176 4.17 15.75 -17.23
CA PRO A 176 5.09 16.87 -17.07
C PRO A 176 5.84 16.85 -15.73
N ILE A 177 5.13 16.51 -14.65
CA ILE A 177 5.72 16.44 -13.31
C ILE A 177 6.75 15.30 -13.23
N ALA A 178 6.42 14.15 -13.79
CA ALA A 178 7.34 13.01 -13.87
C ALA A 178 8.55 13.31 -14.73
N ALA A 179 8.39 14.03 -15.85
CA ALA A 179 9.49 14.45 -16.71
C ALA A 179 10.48 15.37 -15.96
N VAL A 180 9.98 16.33 -15.18
CA VAL A 180 10.82 17.15 -14.30
C VAL A 180 11.52 16.26 -13.26
N GLY A 181 10.83 15.29 -12.66
CA GLY A 181 11.40 14.33 -11.72
C GLY A 181 12.54 13.50 -12.36
N ILE A 182 12.40 13.07 -13.62
CA ILE A 182 13.44 12.34 -14.36
C ILE A 182 14.68 13.23 -14.54
N VAL A 183 14.51 14.46 -15.03
CA VAL A 183 15.62 15.40 -15.23
C VAL A 183 16.37 15.67 -13.92
N LEU A 184 15.63 15.98 -12.84
CA LEU A 184 16.23 16.21 -11.52
C LEU A 184 16.94 14.97 -11.00
N SER A 185 16.40 13.78 -11.23
CA SER A 185 17.01 12.52 -10.81
C SER A 185 18.34 12.26 -11.53
N ILE A 186 18.40 12.54 -12.83
CA ILE A 186 19.63 12.40 -13.61
C ILE A 186 20.71 13.37 -13.11
N MET A 187 20.34 14.62 -12.80
CA MET A 187 21.27 15.68 -12.42
C MET A 187 21.77 15.53 -10.97
N VAL A 188 20.91 15.11 -10.05
CA VAL A 188 21.16 15.22 -8.60
C VAL A 188 21.55 13.89 -7.96
N LEU A 189 20.91 12.77 -8.36
CA LEU A 189 21.20 11.50 -7.75
C LEU A 189 22.61 11.02 -8.08
N LYS A 190 23.29 10.48 -7.09
CA LYS A 190 24.59 9.82 -7.26
C LYS A 190 24.38 8.34 -7.55
N GLU A 191 25.24 7.77 -8.38
CA GLU A 191 25.24 6.32 -8.59
C GLU A 191 25.79 5.63 -7.34
N SER A 192 25.19 4.50 -7.00
CA SER A 192 25.71 3.62 -5.94
C SER A 192 26.88 2.79 -6.47
N ASP A 193 27.75 2.37 -5.55
CA ASP A 193 28.77 1.37 -5.85
C ASP A 193 28.06 0.09 -6.33
N THR A 194 28.39 -0.34 -7.54
CA THR A 194 27.81 -1.55 -8.13
C THR A 194 28.58 -2.79 -7.67
N ILE A 195 27.86 -3.84 -7.35
CA ILE A 195 28.48 -5.14 -7.10
C ILE A 195 28.83 -5.75 -8.46
N SER A 196 30.09 -6.20 -8.60
CA SER A 196 30.60 -6.86 -9.82
C SER A 196 29.62 -7.93 -10.34
N SER A 197 29.46 -7.98 -11.67
CA SER A 197 28.42 -8.71 -12.40
C SER A 197 28.23 -10.16 -11.90
N LYS A 198 27.17 -10.37 -11.17
CA LYS A 198 26.69 -11.68 -10.75
C LYS A 198 25.65 -12.16 -11.76
N LYS A 199 25.59 -13.46 -11.97
CA LYS A 199 24.59 -14.06 -12.88
C LYS A 199 23.19 -13.85 -12.31
N ILE A 200 22.23 -13.56 -13.19
CA ILE A 200 20.81 -13.44 -12.82
C ILE A 200 20.20 -14.83 -12.85
N ASP A 201 19.51 -15.24 -11.79
CA ASP A 201 18.73 -16.47 -11.76
C ASP A 201 17.38 -16.26 -12.49
N TYR A 202 17.39 -16.51 -13.80
CA TYR A 202 16.17 -16.40 -14.62
C TYR A 202 15.12 -17.44 -14.23
N LEU A 203 15.55 -18.64 -13.78
CA LEU A 203 14.64 -19.74 -13.44
C LEU A 203 13.92 -19.46 -12.12
N GLY A 204 14.66 -19.04 -11.10
CA GLY A 204 14.06 -18.57 -9.84
C GLY A 204 13.13 -17.39 -10.09
N GLY A 205 13.53 -16.42 -10.95
CA GLY A 205 12.68 -15.31 -11.36
C GLY A 205 11.37 -15.74 -11.99
N LEU A 206 11.41 -16.72 -12.89
CA LEU A 206 10.20 -17.27 -13.54
C LEU A 206 9.24 -17.88 -12.52
N PHE A 207 9.73 -18.72 -11.61
CA PHE A 207 8.91 -19.35 -10.58
C PHE A 207 8.36 -18.33 -9.58
N LEU A 208 9.14 -17.34 -9.18
CA LEU A 208 8.67 -16.26 -8.30
C LEU A 208 7.53 -15.47 -8.97
N VAL A 209 7.73 -15.03 -10.22
CA VAL A 209 6.73 -14.30 -10.98
C VAL A 209 5.47 -15.13 -11.18
N SER A 210 5.60 -16.43 -11.53
CA SER A 210 4.47 -17.35 -11.68
C SER A 210 3.68 -17.49 -10.37
N SER A 211 4.38 -17.73 -9.25
CA SER A 211 3.76 -17.86 -7.92
C SER A 211 3.00 -16.60 -7.51
N LEU A 212 3.63 -15.44 -7.62
CA LEU A 212 3.01 -14.18 -7.21
C LEU A 212 1.88 -13.75 -8.15
N SER A 213 2.03 -13.98 -9.45
CA SER A 213 0.97 -13.66 -10.42
C SER A 213 -0.27 -14.51 -10.19
N SER A 214 -0.11 -15.83 -10.02
CA SER A 214 -1.23 -16.72 -9.74
C SER A 214 -1.90 -16.39 -8.39
N LEU A 215 -1.12 -16.03 -7.36
CA LEU A 215 -1.65 -15.59 -6.07
C LEU A 215 -2.47 -14.30 -6.20
N ILE A 216 -1.93 -13.27 -6.86
CA ILE A 216 -2.61 -11.98 -7.05
C ILE A 216 -3.91 -12.17 -7.82
N ILE A 217 -3.91 -12.99 -8.89
CA ILE A 217 -5.11 -13.29 -9.67
C ILE A 217 -6.14 -14.03 -8.80
N ALA A 218 -5.73 -15.07 -8.07
CA ALA A 218 -6.60 -15.85 -7.20
C ALA A 218 -7.27 -14.95 -6.14
N LEU A 219 -6.50 -14.09 -5.46
CA LEU A 219 -7.01 -13.20 -4.43
C LEU A 219 -7.99 -12.15 -4.99
N ASN A 220 -7.73 -11.59 -6.16
CA ASN A 220 -8.58 -10.56 -6.75
C ASN A 220 -9.85 -11.12 -7.40
N LYS A 221 -9.82 -12.36 -7.89
CA LYS A 221 -10.98 -12.99 -8.54
C LYS A 221 -11.75 -13.96 -7.65
N GLY A 222 -11.16 -14.39 -6.52
CA GLY A 222 -11.71 -15.44 -5.67
C GLY A 222 -13.11 -15.17 -5.15
N SER A 223 -13.41 -13.94 -4.71
CA SER A 223 -14.75 -13.57 -4.25
C SER A 223 -15.79 -13.65 -5.38
N LYS A 224 -15.41 -13.31 -6.61
CA LYS A 224 -16.32 -13.25 -7.76
C LYS A 224 -16.54 -14.61 -8.43
N GLU A 225 -15.45 -15.35 -8.68
CA GLU A 225 -15.46 -16.65 -9.35
C GLU A 225 -15.82 -17.79 -8.39
N GLY A 226 -15.82 -17.52 -7.07
CA GLY A 226 -15.97 -18.50 -6.00
C GLY A 226 -14.64 -19.13 -5.59
N TRP A 227 -14.36 -19.08 -4.29
CA TRP A 227 -13.10 -19.58 -3.70
C TRP A 227 -12.86 -21.08 -3.94
N THR A 228 -13.91 -21.86 -4.16
CA THR A 228 -13.87 -23.30 -4.41
C THR A 228 -13.94 -23.66 -5.90
N SER A 229 -14.01 -22.68 -6.80
CA SER A 229 -14.03 -22.96 -8.24
C SER A 229 -12.72 -23.60 -8.70
N LEU A 230 -12.80 -24.48 -9.69
CA LEU A 230 -11.64 -25.19 -10.25
C LEU A 230 -10.56 -24.20 -10.74
N TYR A 231 -10.99 -23.05 -11.26
CA TYR A 231 -10.10 -21.98 -11.70
C TYR A 231 -9.30 -21.39 -10.54
N ILE A 232 -9.94 -20.99 -9.44
CA ILE A 232 -9.28 -20.40 -8.27
C ILE A 232 -8.43 -21.41 -7.51
N VAL A 233 -8.95 -22.64 -7.32
CA VAL A 233 -8.17 -23.75 -6.72
C VAL A 233 -6.95 -24.06 -7.57
N GLY A 234 -7.08 -24.11 -8.90
CA GLY A 234 -5.96 -24.31 -9.82
C GLY A 234 -4.89 -23.20 -9.71
N LEU A 235 -5.30 -21.94 -9.54
CA LEU A 235 -4.38 -20.83 -9.29
C LEU A 235 -3.65 -20.97 -7.94
N PHE A 236 -4.33 -21.38 -6.87
CA PHE A 236 -3.67 -21.64 -5.59
C PHE A 236 -2.69 -22.81 -5.66
N ILE A 237 -3.04 -23.89 -6.36
CA ILE A 237 -2.13 -25.02 -6.62
C ILE A 237 -0.91 -24.52 -7.40
N CYS A 238 -1.11 -23.73 -8.47
CA CYS A 238 -0.03 -23.11 -9.23
C CYS A 238 0.87 -22.24 -8.35
N THR A 239 0.26 -21.43 -7.48
CA THR A 239 0.98 -20.60 -6.50
C THR A 239 1.90 -21.45 -5.62
N VAL A 240 1.36 -22.48 -5.00
CA VAL A 240 2.11 -23.35 -4.07
C VAL A 240 3.22 -24.12 -4.82
N LEU A 241 2.92 -24.72 -5.95
CA LEU A 241 3.91 -25.49 -6.72
C LEU A 241 5.03 -24.58 -7.24
N SER A 242 4.70 -23.41 -7.78
CA SER A 242 5.71 -22.44 -8.23
C SER A 242 6.53 -21.89 -7.06
N LEU A 243 5.93 -21.66 -5.88
CA LEU A 243 6.66 -21.23 -4.70
C LEU A 243 7.63 -22.32 -4.21
N LEU A 244 7.20 -23.58 -4.17
CA LEU A 244 8.08 -24.70 -3.80
C LEU A 244 9.22 -24.87 -4.81
N ALA A 245 8.93 -24.75 -6.11
CA ALA A 245 9.95 -24.78 -7.17
C ALA A 245 10.93 -23.61 -7.02
N PHE A 246 10.43 -22.40 -6.73
CA PHE A 246 11.26 -21.23 -6.43
C PHE A 246 12.20 -21.50 -5.25
N LEU A 247 11.67 -21.93 -4.10
CA LEU A 247 12.48 -22.22 -2.91
C LEU A 247 13.52 -23.32 -3.16
N TYR A 248 13.17 -24.32 -3.96
CA TYR A 248 14.09 -25.40 -4.35
C TYR A 248 15.24 -24.85 -5.21
N VAL A 249 14.93 -24.05 -6.23
CA VAL A 249 15.94 -23.43 -7.12
C VAL A 249 16.83 -22.48 -6.31
N GLU A 250 16.25 -21.57 -5.51
CA GLU A 250 16.99 -20.64 -4.66
C GLU A 250 17.95 -21.34 -3.70
N SER A 251 17.54 -22.48 -3.12
CA SER A 251 18.39 -23.24 -2.19
C SER A 251 19.58 -23.92 -2.87
N ARG A 252 19.58 -24.05 -4.21
CA ARG A 252 20.62 -24.71 -5.01
C ARG A 252 21.45 -23.73 -5.84
N THR A 253 20.97 -22.52 -6.04
CA THR A 253 21.63 -21.51 -6.87
C THR A 253 22.74 -20.82 -6.06
N ALA A 254 23.95 -20.73 -6.65
CA ALA A 254 25.09 -20.06 -6.00
C ALA A 254 24.85 -18.54 -5.81
N GLU A 255 24.03 -17.93 -6.68
CA GLU A 255 23.70 -16.51 -6.64
C GLU A 255 22.18 -16.31 -6.70
N PRO A 256 21.46 -16.64 -5.58
CA PRO A 256 20.00 -16.61 -5.54
C PRO A 256 19.46 -15.20 -5.76
N LEU A 257 18.23 -15.09 -6.33
CA LEU A 257 17.50 -13.81 -6.46
C LEU A 257 17.15 -13.23 -5.10
N VAL A 258 16.64 -14.09 -4.22
CA VAL A 258 16.30 -13.76 -2.84
C VAL A 258 17.15 -14.64 -1.95
N ASP A 259 18.13 -14.05 -1.31
CA ASP A 259 18.96 -14.78 -0.36
C ASP A 259 18.12 -15.24 0.83
N LEU A 260 17.80 -16.54 0.88
CA LEU A 260 17.01 -17.12 1.96
C LEU A 260 17.66 -16.98 3.33
N GLU A 261 18.98 -16.76 3.39
CA GLU A 261 19.67 -16.48 4.64
C GLU A 261 19.22 -15.18 5.31
N LEU A 262 18.68 -14.22 4.54
CA LEU A 262 18.09 -13.00 5.10
C LEU A 262 16.98 -13.33 6.11
N PHE A 263 16.21 -14.39 5.87
CA PHE A 263 15.15 -14.84 6.78
C PHE A 263 15.65 -15.55 8.04
N ARG A 264 16.92 -15.93 8.10
CA ARG A 264 17.55 -16.39 9.37
C ARG A 264 17.74 -15.23 10.34
N ASN A 265 17.77 -14.00 9.85
CA ASN A 265 17.75 -12.83 10.70
C ASN A 265 16.33 -12.60 11.24
N GLY A 266 16.14 -12.92 12.53
CA GLY A 266 14.83 -12.81 13.19
C GLY A 266 14.23 -11.40 13.14
N THR A 267 15.06 -10.34 13.15
CA THR A 267 14.57 -8.96 13.05
C THR A 267 14.05 -8.64 11.65
N PHE A 268 14.76 -9.07 10.60
CA PHE A 268 14.31 -8.91 9.22
C PHE A 268 13.01 -9.67 8.98
N THR A 269 12.93 -10.93 9.44
CA THR A 269 11.73 -11.75 9.30
C THR A 269 10.55 -11.15 10.06
N ALA A 270 10.74 -10.74 11.33
CA ALA A 270 9.71 -10.08 12.11
C ALA A 270 9.23 -8.77 11.44
N ALA A 271 10.15 -7.96 10.91
CA ALA A 271 9.80 -6.73 10.20
C ALA A 271 8.95 -7.01 8.95
N ASN A 272 9.26 -8.06 8.19
CA ASN A 272 8.46 -8.47 7.02
C ASN A 272 7.05 -8.94 7.43
N ILE A 273 6.94 -9.74 8.51
CA ILE A 273 5.64 -10.20 9.03
C ILE A 273 4.81 -9.02 9.53
N VAL A 274 5.40 -8.10 10.31
CA VAL A 274 4.70 -6.89 10.76
C VAL A 274 4.29 -6.03 9.56
N GLY A 275 5.16 -5.89 8.56
CA GLY A 275 4.85 -5.17 7.32
C GLY A 275 3.66 -5.77 6.58
N PHE A 276 3.63 -7.09 6.44
CA PHE A 276 2.51 -7.84 5.85
C PHE A 276 1.20 -7.57 6.61
N LEU A 277 1.19 -7.76 7.94
CA LEU A 277 0.01 -7.56 8.78
C LEU A 277 -0.46 -6.10 8.80
N THR A 278 0.49 -5.16 8.83
CA THR A 278 0.16 -3.72 8.80
C THR A 278 -0.52 -3.33 7.50
N PHE A 279 0.03 -3.78 6.35
CA PHE A 279 -0.57 -3.48 5.06
C PHE A 279 -1.86 -4.24 4.80
N MET A 280 -1.99 -5.45 5.35
CA MET A 280 -3.25 -6.19 5.37
C MET A 280 -4.35 -5.41 6.10
N ALA A 281 -4.06 -4.87 7.28
CA ALA A 281 -4.99 -4.05 8.04
C ALA A 281 -5.22 -2.67 7.39
N LEU A 282 -4.16 -2.03 6.89
CA LEU A 282 -4.23 -0.70 6.26
C LEU A 282 -5.08 -0.72 4.98
N ASN A 283 -4.74 -1.58 4.02
CA ASN A 283 -5.44 -1.61 2.73
C ASN A 283 -6.88 -2.11 2.89
N GLY A 284 -7.11 -3.06 3.81
CA GLY A 284 -8.47 -3.46 4.18
C GLY A 284 -9.26 -2.30 4.77
N GLY A 285 -8.69 -1.56 5.73
CA GLY A 285 -9.33 -0.38 6.32
C GLY A 285 -9.57 0.74 5.30
N LEU A 286 -8.58 1.04 4.46
CA LEU A 286 -8.71 2.06 3.41
C LEU A 286 -9.72 1.66 2.31
N PHE A 287 -9.92 0.37 2.09
CA PHE A 287 -10.99 -0.12 1.22
C PHE A 287 -12.37 0.06 1.88
N LEU A 288 -12.51 -0.32 3.14
CA LEU A 288 -13.79 -0.31 3.87
C LEU A 288 -14.31 1.10 4.16
N ILE A 289 -13.44 2.03 4.57
CA ILE A 289 -13.86 3.37 5.04
C ILE A 289 -14.56 4.18 3.93
N PRO A 290 -14.01 4.34 2.71
CA PRO A 290 -14.70 5.06 1.65
C PRO A 290 -16.03 4.41 1.23
N PHE A 291 -16.09 3.07 1.23
CA PHE A 291 -17.33 2.36 0.94
C PHE A 291 -18.39 2.60 2.01
N PHE A 292 -18.02 2.61 3.29
CA PHE A 292 -18.93 2.98 4.38
C PHE A 292 -19.44 4.42 4.23
N LEU A 293 -18.53 5.37 3.98
CA LEU A 293 -18.91 6.79 3.80
C LEU A 293 -19.87 6.99 2.63
N ARG A 294 -19.68 6.26 1.53
CA ARG A 294 -20.53 6.38 0.34
C ARG A 294 -21.85 5.62 0.48
N ASN A 295 -21.80 4.36 0.88
CA ASN A 295 -22.96 3.47 0.83
C ASN A 295 -23.87 3.62 2.06
N ILE A 296 -23.31 3.97 3.22
CA ILE A 296 -24.06 4.10 4.47
C ILE A 296 -24.39 5.57 4.77
N LEU A 297 -23.39 6.46 4.71
CA LEU A 297 -23.58 7.89 5.01
C LEU A 297 -23.99 8.73 3.80
N GLY A 298 -24.02 8.16 2.58
CA GLY A 298 -24.45 8.86 1.37
C GLY A 298 -23.49 9.96 0.89
N TYR A 299 -22.20 9.89 1.25
CA TYR A 299 -21.23 10.88 0.81
C TYR A 299 -20.95 10.76 -0.69
N THR A 300 -20.76 11.91 -1.35
CA THR A 300 -20.24 11.93 -2.73
C THR A 300 -18.83 11.36 -2.78
N PRO A 301 -18.35 10.84 -3.92
CA PRO A 301 -16.99 10.34 -4.05
C PRO A 301 -15.91 11.34 -3.59
N ILE A 302 -16.06 12.61 -3.97
CA ILE A 302 -15.15 13.69 -3.57
C ILE A 302 -15.17 13.89 -2.05
N ARG A 303 -16.36 13.98 -1.45
CA ARG A 303 -16.50 14.14 0.01
C ARG A 303 -15.91 12.97 0.77
N ALA A 304 -16.09 11.73 0.29
CA ALA A 304 -15.48 10.54 0.89
C ALA A 304 -13.95 10.58 0.80
N GLY A 305 -13.38 10.99 -0.35
CA GLY A 305 -11.92 11.16 -0.51
C GLY A 305 -11.34 12.24 0.39
N VAL A 306 -11.94 13.43 0.43
CA VAL A 306 -11.50 14.54 1.31
C VAL A 306 -11.62 14.15 2.79
N SER A 307 -12.59 13.31 3.14
CA SER A 307 -12.75 12.82 4.51
C SER A 307 -11.55 12.02 5.03
N LEU A 308 -10.66 11.53 4.16
CA LEU A 308 -9.44 10.81 4.55
C LEU A 308 -8.25 11.74 4.86
N PHE A 309 -8.36 13.05 4.64
CA PHE A 309 -7.25 14.00 4.90
C PHE A 309 -6.74 14.00 6.35
N PRO A 310 -7.56 13.82 7.41
CA PRO A 310 -7.05 13.71 8.77
C PRO A 310 -6.05 12.54 8.96
N LEU A 311 -6.26 11.42 8.27
CA LEU A 311 -5.34 10.29 8.26
C LEU A 311 -3.97 10.69 7.70
N ILE A 312 -3.96 11.35 6.53
CA ILE A 312 -2.71 11.75 5.87
C ILE A 312 -2.01 12.85 6.63
N GLY A 313 -2.76 13.86 7.06
CA GLY A 313 -2.22 14.98 7.83
C GLY A 313 -1.49 14.50 9.08
N SER A 314 -2.09 13.57 9.83
CA SER A 314 -1.46 12.96 11.00
C SER A 314 -0.23 12.12 10.63
N MET A 315 -0.25 11.37 9.52
CA MET A 315 0.91 10.62 9.04
C MET A 315 2.06 11.55 8.64
N ILE A 316 1.81 12.60 7.84
CA ILE A 316 2.85 13.53 7.37
C ILE A 316 3.52 14.22 8.57
N ILE A 317 2.73 14.65 9.55
CA ILE A 317 3.24 15.37 10.73
C ILE A 317 4.04 14.43 11.66
N LEU A 318 3.57 13.20 11.85
CA LEU A 318 4.10 12.31 12.88
C LEU A 318 5.09 11.25 12.34
N ALA A 319 5.15 10.99 11.03
CA ALA A 319 6.11 10.03 10.47
C ALA A 319 7.58 10.40 10.76
N PRO A 320 8.02 11.68 10.68
CA PRO A 320 9.36 12.07 11.08
C PRO A 320 9.63 11.82 12.57
N LEU A 321 8.61 11.97 13.43
CA LEU A 321 8.73 11.70 14.87
C LEU A 321 8.87 10.19 15.14
N GLY A 322 8.07 9.36 14.45
CA GLY A 322 8.21 7.91 14.49
C GLY A 322 9.61 7.46 14.08
N GLY A 323 10.17 8.05 13.00
CA GLY A 323 11.52 7.82 12.55
C GLY A 323 12.59 8.22 13.56
N LYS A 324 12.49 9.42 14.13
CA LYS A 324 13.39 9.89 15.20
C LYS A 324 13.34 8.99 16.44
N LEU A 325 12.16 8.47 16.77
CA LEU A 325 12.00 7.57 17.88
C LEU A 325 12.70 6.22 17.60
N ALA A 326 12.58 5.72 16.35
CA ALA A 326 13.31 4.54 15.91
C ALA A 326 14.84 4.73 15.96
N ASP A 327 15.30 5.89 15.50
CA ASP A 327 16.73 6.23 15.51
C ASP A 327 17.31 6.33 16.95
N LYS A 328 16.48 6.74 17.94
CA LYS A 328 16.90 6.89 19.35
C LYS A 328 16.67 5.64 20.19
N ALA A 329 15.47 5.05 20.12
CA ALA A 329 15.01 3.99 21.01
C ALA A 329 15.01 2.59 20.36
N GLY A 330 15.44 2.50 19.08
CA GLY A 330 15.34 1.26 18.30
C GLY A 330 13.97 1.10 17.63
N GLY A 331 13.85 0.06 16.81
CA GLY A 331 12.64 -0.17 16.02
C GLY A 331 11.48 -0.84 16.76
N LYS A 332 11.77 -1.58 17.84
CA LYS A 332 10.79 -2.41 18.56
C LYS A 332 9.70 -1.60 19.24
N ILE A 333 10.07 -0.69 20.13
CA ILE A 333 9.11 0.05 20.97
C ILE A 333 8.14 0.87 20.11
N PRO A 334 8.60 1.73 19.17
CA PRO A 334 7.67 2.51 18.36
C PRO A 334 6.78 1.65 17.46
N THR A 335 7.28 0.53 16.93
CA THR A 335 6.47 -0.40 16.12
C THR A 335 5.34 -1.02 16.95
N VAL A 336 5.65 -1.52 18.16
CA VAL A 336 4.65 -2.12 19.06
C VAL A 336 3.61 -1.08 19.47
N LEU A 337 4.03 0.13 19.86
CA LEU A 337 3.11 1.24 20.19
C LEU A 337 2.25 1.62 18.98
N GLY A 338 2.86 1.74 17.81
CA GLY A 338 2.15 2.08 16.57
C GLY A 338 1.09 1.04 16.20
N MET A 339 1.43 -0.26 16.27
CA MET A 339 0.47 -1.35 16.02
C MET A 339 -0.65 -1.38 17.07
N THR A 340 -0.35 -1.07 18.33
CA THR A 340 -1.37 -0.98 19.39
C THR A 340 -2.35 0.16 19.10
N ILE A 341 -1.84 1.35 18.77
CA ILE A 341 -2.68 2.50 18.41
C ILE A 341 -3.49 2.20 17.14
N LEU A 342 -2.90 1.57 16.13
CA LEU A 342 -3.58 1.17 14.90
C LEU A 342 -4.71 0.18 15.19
N SER A 343 -4.47 -0.83 16.03
CA SER A 343 -5.50 -1.80 16.43
C SER A 343 -6.67 -1.12 17.17
N ILE A 344 -6.39 -0.23 18.12
CA ILE A 344 -7.42 0.55 18.84
C ILE A 344 -8.19 1.45 17.88
N ALA A 345 -7.50 2.12 16.96
CA ALA A 345 -8.13 2.96 15.94
C ALA A 345 -9.11 2.16 15.08
N LEU A 346 -8.67 1.04 14.52
CA LEU A 346 -9.50 0.15 13.70
C LEU A 346 -10.66 -0.44 14.49
N TYR A 347 -10.42 -0.88 15.73
CA TYR A 347 -11.49 -1.35 16.62
C TYR A 347 -12.54 -0.28 16.87
N SER A 348 -12.13 0.98 17.04
CA SER A 348 -13.08 2.08 17.30
C SER A 348 -14.08 2.31 16.17
N PHE A 349 -13.75 1.91 14.93
CA PHE A 349 -14.66 2.03 13.78
C PHE A 349 -15.87 1.08 13.88
N HIS A 350 -15.83 0.00 14.70
CA HIS A 350 -16.96 -0.92 14.85
C HIS A 350 -18.23 -0.25 15.44
N THR A 351 -18.07 0.87 16.16
CA THR A 351 -19.18 1.60 16.74
C THR A 351 -19.83 2.62 15.79
N MET A 352 -19.40 2.66 14.52
CA MET A 352 -20.00 3.56 13.54
C MET A 352 -21.41 3.11 13.16
N THR A 353 -22.30 4.10 13.06
CA THR A 353 -23.68 3.93 12.63
C THR A 353 -23.96 4.79 11.39
N ASP A 354 -25.13 4.65 10.83
CA ASP A 354 -25.60 5.47 9.71
C ASP A 354 -25.88 6.95 10.07
N GLN A 355 -25.82 7.28 11.39
CA GLN A 355 -25.97 8.64 11.90
C GLN A 355 -24.67 9.24 12.43
N THR A 356 -23.54 8.53 12.26
CA THR A 356 -22.26 8.98 12.79
C THR A 356 -21.83 10.29 12.12
N ALA A 357 -21.63 11.35 12.93
CA ALA A 357 -21.14 12.64 12.45
C ALA A 357 -19.69 12.54 11.95
N TYR A 358 -19.23 13.51 11.16
CA TYR A 358 -17.87 13.49 10.60
C TYR A 358 -16.76 13.58 11.63
N LEU A 359 -16.93 14.40 12.68
CA LEU A 359 -15.88 14.61 13.69
C LEU A 359 -15.40 13.33 14.38
N PRO A 360 -16.27 12.43 14.86
CA PRO A 360 -15.85 11.11 15.36
C PRO A 360 -15.07 10.27 14.34
N ILE A 361 -15.41 10.37 13.05
CA ILE A 361 -14.70 9.66 11.97
C ILE A 361 -13.30 10.26 11.80
N ALA A 362 -13.19 11.59 11.76
CA ALA A 362 -11.93 12.30 11.63
C ALA A 362 -10.95 11.98 12.78
N LEU A 363 -11.44 11.92 14.02
CA LEU A 363 -10.63 11.57 15.20
C LEU A 363 -10.09 10.12 15.10
N ARG A 364 -10.90 9.18 14.64
CA ARG A 364 -10.47 7.78 14.41
C ARG A 364 -9.43 7.70 13.30
N LEU A 365 -9.60 8.47 12.23
CA LEU A 365 -8.64 8.57 11.13
C LEU A 365 -7.31 9.18 11.59
N ILE A 366 -7.34 10.22 12.43
CA ILE A 366 -6.13 10.77 13.06
C ILE A 366 -5.42 9.70 13.89
N LEU A 367 -6.15 8.97 14.72
CA LEU A 367 -5.59 7.92 15.56
C LEU A 367 -4.97 6.80 14.71
N MET A 368 -5.65 6.41 13.62
CA MET A 368 -5.12 5.46 12.64
C MET A 368 -3.82 5.96 12.01
N GLY A 369 -3.75 7.23 11.62
CA GLY A 369 -2.55 7.84 11.04
C GLY A 369 -1.39 7.93 12.03
N ILE A 370 -1.65 8.19 13.32
CA ILE A 370 -0.65 8.12 14.39
C ILE A 370 -0.07 6.71 14.48
N GLY A 371 -0.93 5.68 14.53
CA GLY A 371 -0.50 4.29 14.56
C GLY A 371 0.38 3.91 13.38
N LEU A 372 -0.01 4.30 12.18
CA LEU A 372 0.75 4.05 10.95
C LEU A 372 2.10 4.78 10.93
N ALA A 373 2.14 6.05 11.34
CA ALA A 373 3.36 6.84 11.41
C ALA A 373 4.40 6.22 12.36
N LEU A 374 3.93 5.73 13.53
CA LEU A 374 4.77 5.06 14.51
C LEU A 374 5.15 3.62 14.12
N THR A 375 4.50 3.03 13.12
CA THR A 375 4.82 1.67 12.64
C THR A 375 5.69 1.70 11.39
N MET A 376 5.30 2.45 10.36
CA MET A 376 5.90 2.36 9.01
C MET A 376 7.38 2.73 8.99
N SER A 377 7.74 3.85 9.61
CA SER A 377 9.11 4.35 9.62
C SER A 377 10.04 3.46 10.46
N PRO A 378 9.72 3.13 11.72
CA PRO A 378 10.54 2.21 12.52
C PRO A 378 10.72 0.84 11.88
N LEU A 379 9.66 0.33 11.26
CA LEU A 379 9.66 -0.97 10.61
C LEU A 379 10.60 -1.01 9.40
N SER A 380 10.52 0.02 8.54
CA SER A 380 11.42 0.17 7.39
C SER A 380 12.88 0.28 7.84
N THR A 381 13.13 1.05 8.90
CA THR A 381 14.47 1.19 9.49
C THR A 381 14.97 -0.13 10.06
N ALA A 382 14.15 -0.86 10.82
CA ALA A 382 14.50 -2.15 11.39
C ALA A 382 14.81 -3.19 10.30
N ALA A 383 14.02 -3.24 9.23
CA ALA A 383 14.26 -4.12 8.10
C ALA A 383 15.59 -3.81 7.41
N MET A 384 15.89 -2.52 7.16
CA MET A 384 17.10 -2.12 6.44
C MET A 384 18.37 -2.16 7.31
N ALA A 385 18.28 -1.87 8.61
CA ALA A 385 19.44 -1.81 9.51
C ALA A 385 20.15 -3.16 9.72
N THR A 386 19.47 -4.26 9.44
CA THR A 386 19.99 -5.61 9.61
C THR A 386 20.66 -6.17 8.36
N LEU A 387 20.59 -5.44 7.25
CA LEU A 387 21.08 -5.89 5.94
C LEU A 387 22.47 -5.33 5.63
N PRO A 388 23.35 -6.15 5.04
CA PRO A 388 24.55 -5.64 4.40
C PRO A 388 24.18 -4.64 3.27
N LYS A 389 25.01 -3.64 3.04
CA LYS A 389 24.78 -2.64 1.99
C LYS A 389 24.56 -3.26 0.61
N GLU A 390 25.29 -4.34 0.34
CA GLU A 390 25.28 -5.11 -0.91
C GLU A 390 23.95 -5.83 -1.17
N LYS A 391 23.17 -6.11 -0.12
CA LYS A 391 21.88 -6.81 -0.19
C LYS A 391 20.69 -5.88 0.09
N ALA A 392 20.91 -4.57 0.21
CA ALA A 392 19.88 -3.61 0.59
C ALA A 392 18.77 -3.49 -0.46
N GLY A 393 19.09 -3.55 -1.74
CA GLY A 393 18.10 -3.52 -2.82
C GLY A 393 17.20 -4.75 -2.83
N VAL A 394 17.80 -5.95 -2.73
CA VAL A 394 17.03 -7.21 -2.59
C VAL A 394 16.15 -7.17 -1.35
N GLY A 395 16.71 -6.78 -0.19
CA GLY A 395 15.96 -6.71 1.07
C GLY A 395 14.81 -5.71 1.01
N SER A 396 15.01 -4.56 0.40
CA SER A 396 13.96 -3.57 0.13
C SER A 396 12.86 -4.13 -0.78
N GLY A 397 13.26 -4.86 -1.85
CA GLY A 397 12.33 -5.53 -2.75
C GLY A 397 11.46 -6.55 -2.03
N VAL A 398 12.07 -7.42 -1.20
CA VAL A 398 11.37 -8.40 -0.37
C VAL A 398 10.42 -7.72 0.63
N PHE A 399 10.89 -6.69 1.32
CA PHE A 399 10.07 -5.95 2.30
C PHE A 399 8.84 -5.32 1.62
N ASN A 400 9.01 -4.70 0.46
CA ASN A 400 7.89 -4.14 -0.30
C ASN A 400 6.98 -5.21 -0.90
N LEU A 401 7.52 -6.38 -1.27
CA LEU A 401 6.72 -7.54 -1.69
C LEU A 401 5.78 -8.00 -0.57
N PHE A 402 6.30 -8.20 0.66
CA PHE A 402 5.49 -8.63 1.81
C PHE A 402 4.36 -7.63 2.10
N LYS A 403 4.63 -6.32 2.03
CA LYS A 403 3.64 -5.26 2.15
C LYS A 403 2.56 -5.34 1.07
N ASN A 404 2.97 -5.53 -0.19
CA ASN A 404 2.05 -5.59 -1.33
C ASN A 404 1.14 -6.82 -1.25
N VAL A 405 1.74 -8.00 -1.00
CA VAL A 405 0.97 -9.25 -0.82
C VAL A 405 0.04 -9.13 0.38
N GLY A 406 0.52 -8.59 1.51
CA GLY A 406 -0.32 -8.35 2.69
C GLY A 406 -1.52 -7.46 2.36
N GLY A 407 -1.31 -6.37 1.63
CA GLY A 407 -2.39 -5.48 1.19
C GLY A 407 -3.42 -6.19 0.31
N SER A 408 -2.98 -6.98 -0.66
CA SER A 408 -3.87 -7.75 -1.56
C SER A 408 -4.66 -8.82 -0.79
N VAL A 409 -4.00 -9.54 0.12
CA VAL A 409 -4.65 -10.53 1.01
C VAL A 409 -5.69 -9.85 1.90
N GLY A 410 -5.36 -8.66 2.44
CA GLY A 410 -6.27 -7.87 3.28
C GLY A 410 -7.56 -7.51 2.57
N ILE A 411 -7.47 -6.93 1.38
CA ILE A 411 -8.65 -6.56 0.57
C ILE A 411 -9.49 -7.80 0.26
N ALA A 412 -8.86 -8.90 -0.17
CA ALA A 412 -9.56 -10.13 -0.54
C ALA A 412 -10.31 -10.76 0.65
N ILE A 413 -9.63 -10.93 1.80
CA ILE A 413 -10.23 -11.55 2.98
C ILE A 413 -11.32 -10.66 3.59
N LEU A 414 -11.00 -9.36 3.79
CA LEU A 414 -11.94 -8.45 4.44
C LEU A 414 -13.13 -8.09 3.56
N GLY A 415 -12.93 -8.02 2.22
CA GLY A 415 -14.03 -7.89 1.27
C GLY A 415 -14.97 -9.09 1.31
N THR A 416 -14.43 -10.32 1.25
CA THR A 416 -15.24 -11.55 1.36
C THR A 416 -15.96 -11.64 2.71
N LEU A 417 -15.26 -11.28 3.79
CA LEU A 417 -15.87 -11.26 5.12
C LEU A 417 -17.03 -10.26 5.20
N LEU A 418 -16.87 -9.08 4.57
CA LEU A 418 -17.94 -8.08 4.49
C LEU A 418 -19.20 -8.66 3.81
N ASP A 419 -19.04 -9.28 2.64
CA ASP A 419 -20.15 -9.88 1.90
C ASP A 419 -20.84 -10.97 2.74
N GLN A 420 -20.08 -11.87 3.35
CA GLN A 420 -20.62 -12.96 4.18
C GLN A 420 -21.35 -12.42 5.42
N ARG A 421 -20.78 -11.42 6.12
CA ARG A 421 -21.40 -10.83 7.30
C ARG A 421 -22.64 -10.02 6.94
N GLN A 422 -22.67 -9.37 5.79
CA GLN A 422 -23.85 -8.67 5.30
C GLN A 422 -24.99 -9.65 5.00
N ILE A 423 -24.73 -10.78 4.35
CA ILE A 423 -25.72 -11.85 4.13
C ILE A 423 -26.23 -12.37 5.46
N PHE A 424 -25.32 -12.70 6.39
CA PHE A 424 -25.66 -13.21 7.71
C PHE A 424 -26.58 -12.26 8.49
N HIS A 425 -26.20 -10.98 8.60
CA HIS A 425 -27.03 -9.99 9.31
C HIS A 425 -28.34 -9.71 8.60
N THR A 426 -28.36 -9.74 7.26
CA THR A 426 -29.61 -9.60 6.50
C THR A 426 -30.58 -10.73 6.80
N GLN A 427 -30.11 -11.97 6.87
CA GLN A 427 -30.95 -13.12 7.24
C GLN A 427 -31.50 -12.97 8.65
N ILE A 428 -30.65 -12.70 9.64
CA ILE A 428 -31.08 -12.51 11.04
C ILE A 428 -32.14 -11.40 11.14
N LEU A 429 -31.86 -10.22 10.56
CA LEU A 429 -32.81 -9.10 10.64
C LEU A 429 -34.11 -9.39 9.89
N SER A 430 -34.06 -10.12 8.78
CA SER A 430 -35.25 -10.53 8.04
C SER A 430 -36.14 -11.50 8.85
N ASP A 431 -35.54 -12.38 9.69
CA ASP A 431 -36.29 -13.28 10.58
C ASP A 431 -37.04 -12.50 11.67
N TYR A 432 -36.48 -11.39 12.15
CA TYR A 432 -37.16 -10.50 13.12
C TYR A 432 -38.19 -9.58 12.46
N VAL A 433 -38.01 -9.23 11.17
CA VAL A 433 -38.89 -8.32 10.41
C VAL A 433 -39.71 -9.15 9.42
N ASN A 434 -40.44 -10.14 9.92
CA ASN A 434 -41.33 -11.00 9.14
C ASN A 434 -42.78 -10.49 9.13
N ALA A 435 -43.63 -11.16 8.35
CA ALA A 435 -45.03 -10.77 8.19
C ALA A 435 -45.87 -10.81 9.50
N SER A 436 -45.40 -11.48 10.55
CA SER A 436 -46.05 -11.54 11.87
C SER A 436 -45.52 -10.46 12.84
N SER A 437 -44.54 -9.65 12.44
CA SER A 437 -44.02 -8.57 13.27
C SER A 437 -44.95 -7.36 13.25
N ASP A 438 -45.57 -7.02 14.38
CA ASP A 438 -46.44 -5.85 14.54
C ASP A 438 -45.75 -4.55 14.10
N ALA A 439 -44.46 -4.40 14.46
CA ALA A 439 -43.66 -3.24 14.06
C ALA A 439 -43.49 -3.13 12.53
N ALA A 440 -43.25 -4.25 11.84
CA ALA A 440 -43.15 -4.29 10.40
C ALA A 440 -44.46 -3.96 9.71
N GLN A 441 -45.58 -4.50 10.21
CA GLN A 441 -46.92 -4.21 9.70
C GLN A 441 -47.33 -2.75 9.92
N HIS A 442 -47.07 -2.18 11.10
CA HIS A 442 -47.29 -0.76 11.36
C HIS A 442 -46.44 0.14 10.49
N PHE A 443 -45.16 -0.20 10.26
CA PHE A 443 -44.30 0.54 9.36
C PHE A 443 -44.81 0.47 7.93
N LEU A 444 -45.14 -0.71 7.40
CA LEU A 444 -45.67 -0.89 6.04
C LEU A 444 -46.95 -0.13 5.83
N SER A 445 -47.93 -0.23 6.78
CA SER A 445 -49.19 0.47 6.67
C SER A 445 -49.04 2.00 6.72
N SER A 446 -48.15 2.51 7.57
CA SER A 446 -47.91 3.96 7.67
C SER A 446 -47.29 4.55 6.39
N ILE A 447 -46.28 3.88 5.82
CA ILE A 447 -45.67 4.30 4.56
C ILE A 447 -46.65 4.16 3.41
N GLN A 448 -47.38 3.04 3.34
CA GLN A 448 -48.38 2.79 2.32
C GLN A 448 -49.50 3.88 2.35
N ALA A 449 -50.01 4.21 3.52
CA ALA A 449 -51.01 5.26 3.70
C ALA A 449 -50.49 6.63 3.22
N GLY A 450 -49.25 7.00 3.56
CA GLY A 450 -48.62 8.23 3.10
C GLY A 450 -48.48 8.29 1.56
N LEU A 451 -48.12 7.17 0.92
CA LEU A 451 -47.99 7.08 -0.53
C LEU A 451 -49.36 7.18 -1.27
N ILE A 452 -50.40 6.55 -0.69
CA ILE A 452 -51.78 6.63 -1.23
C ILE A 452 -52.30 8.07 -1.12
N LEU A 453 -52.04 8.76 -0.01
CA LEU A 453 -52.41 10.17 0.15
C LEU A 453 -51.74 11.07 -0.90
N ASN A 454 -50.55 10.70 -1.38
CA ASN A 454 -49.85 11.38 -2.46
C ASN A 454 -50.25 10.90 -3.87
N GLY A 455 -51.37 10.14 -4.00
CA GLY A 455 -51.96 9.75 -5.29
C GLY A 455 -51.47 8.44 -5.89
N MET A 456 -50.69 7.63 -5.15
CA MET A 456 -50.20 6.33 -5.63
C MET A 456 -51.30 5.26 -5.50
N GLN A 457 -51.37 4.31 -6.42
CA GLN A 457 -52.31 3.18 -6.35
C GLN A 457 -51.93 2.26 -5.17
N THR A 458 -52.93 1.65 -4.53
CA THR A 458 -52.76 0.83 -3.31
C THR A 458 -51.73 -0.29 -3.47
N ASN A 459 -51.72 -0.99 -4.62
CA ASN A 459 -50.79 -2.08 -4.88
C ASN A 459 -49.34 -1.56 -5.10
N GLU A 460 -49.21 -0.46 -5.81
CA GLU A 460 -47.89 0.18 -6.04
C GLU A 460 -47.32 0.72 -4.72
N ALA A 461 -48.16 1.38 -3.92
CA ALA A 461 -47.81 1.90 -2.60
C ALA A 461 -47.30 0.78 -1.65
N TYR A 462 -47.93 -0.40 -1.70
CA TYR A 462 -47.46 -1.56 -0.92
C TYR A 462 -46.08 -2.05 -1.37
N VAL A 463 -45.84 -2.18 -2.68
CA VAL A 463 -44.56 -2.60 -3.26
C VAL A 463 -43.45 -1.62 -2.87
N VAL A 464 -43.72 -0.30 -2.94
CA VAL A 464 -42.78 0.74 -2.55
C VAL A 464 -42.51 0.69 -1.02
N ALA A 465 -43.53 0.52 -0.19
CA ALA A 465 -43.37 0.39 1.26
C ALA A 465 -42.51 -0.84 1.62
N LEU A 466 -42.75 -1.97 0.97
CA LEU A 466 -41.99 -3.20 1.16
C LEU A 466 -40.53 -3.04 0.70
N SER A 467 -40.30 -2.37 -0.44
CA SER A 467 -38.92 -2.10 -0.93
C SER A 467 -38.17 -1.16 0.02
N THR A 468 -38.87 -0.18 0.61
CA THR A 468 -38.32 0.74 1.62
C THR A 468 -37.91 -0.02 2.88
N LEU A 469 -38.78 -0.91 3.39
CA LEU A 469 -38.46 -1.75 4.55
C LEU A 469 -37.26 -2.66 4.28
N LYS A 470 -37.22 -3.34 3.12
CA LYS A 470 -36.06 -4.14 2.70
C LYS A 470 -34.78 -3.31 2.63
N GLY A 471 -34.88 -2.07 2.12
CA GLY A 471 -33.74 -1.14 2.06
C GLY A 471 -33.21 -0.77 3.45
N ILE A 472 -34.09 -0.55 4.43
CA ILE A 472 -33.71 -0.25 5.80
C ILE A 472 -33.02 -1.48 6.44
N VAL A 473 -33.58 -2.68 6.29
CA VAL A 473 -33.00 -3.93 6.77
C VAL A 473 -31.61 -4.16 6.16
N ALA A 474 -31.48 -4.00 4.83
CA ALA A 474 -30.21 -4.17 4.14
C ALA A 474 -29.17 -3.13 4.61
N LYS A 475 -29.58 -1.87 4.80
CA LYS A 475 -28.69 -0.82 5.31
C LYS A 475 -28.21 -1.12 6.72
N GLN A 476 -29.11 -1.55 7.62
CA GLN A 476 -28.74 -1.91 8.99
C GLN A 476 -27.83 -3.14 9.03
N ALA A 477 -28.12 -4.17 8.23
CA ALA A 477 -27.27 -5.34 8.07
C ALA A 477 -25.86 -4.96 7.58
N ALA A 478 -25.77 -4.03 6.63
CA ALA A 478 -24.48 -3.53 6.17
C ALA A 478 -23.72 -2.80 7.28
N VAL A 479 -24.38 -1.92 8.07
CA VAL A 479 -23.73 -1.25 9.22
C VAL A 479 -23.14 -2.26 10.19
N MET A 480 -23.91 -3.32 10.55
CA MET A 480 -23.42 -4.39 11.43
C MET A 480 -22.25 -5.16 10.81
N ALA A 481 -22.34 -5.49 9.52
CA ALA A 481 -21.28 -6.17 8.79
C ALA A 481 -19.97 -5.35 8.76
N TYR A 482 -20.04 -4.05 8.51
CA TYR A 482 -18.87 -3.17 8.61
C TYR A 482 -18.27 -3.19 10.02
N GLY A 483 -19.10 -3.17 11.06
CA GLY A 483 -18.64 -3.29 12.44
C GLY A 483 -17.83 -4.55 12.69
N ASP A 484 -18.34 -5.71 12.28
CA ASP A 484 -17.66 -7.00 12.42
C ASP A 484 -16.32 -7.03 11.67
N VAL A 485 -16.28 -6.48 10.45
CA VAL A 485 -15.06 -6.47 9.62
C VAL A 485 -14.02 -5.51 10.19
N PHE A 486 -14.42 -4.38 10.77
CA PHE A 486 -13.47 -3.51 11.49
C PHE A 486 -12.90 -4.19 12.74
N GLN A 487 -13.68 -4.99 13.48
CA GLN A 487 -13.17 -5.81 14.59
C GLN A 487 -12.14 -6.84 14.10
N ALA A 488 -12.45 -7.56 13.01
CA ALA A 488 -11.51 -8.51 12.39
C ALA A 488 -10.22 -7.81 11.94
N THR A 489 -10.33 -6.62 11.33
CA THR A 489 -9.18 -5.81 10.89
C THR A 489 -8.33 -5.37 12.09
N ALA A 490 -8.95 -4.99 13.19
CA ALA A 490 -8.26 -4.64 14.43
C ALA A 490 -7.53 -5.85 15.04
N ALA A 491 -8.14 -7.05 14.99
CA ALA A 491 -7.50 -8.29 15.44
C ALA A 491 -6.25 -8.62 14.59
N LEU A 492 -6.30 -8.42 13.27
CA LEU A 492 -5.14 -8.58 12.39
C LEU A 492 -4.01 -7.60 12.76
N ALA A 493 -4.34 -6.34 13.05
CA ALA A 493 -3.38 -5.37 13.54
C ALA A 493 -2.80 -5.78 14.91
N ALA A 494 -3.62 -6.36 15.80
CA ALA A 494 -3.18 -6.85 17.10
C ALA A 494 -2.18 -8.02 16.98
N LEU A 495 -2.32 -8.91 15.98
CA LEU A 495 -1.30 -9.93 15.68
C LEU A 495 0.05 -9.29 15.33
N GLY A 496 0.04 -8.11 14.70
CA GLY A 496 1.24 -7.34 14.42
C GLY A 496 1.96 -6.84 15.68
N ILE A 497 1.26 -6.67 16.81
CA ILE A 497 1.89 -6.36 18.10
C ILE A 497 2.79 -7.50 18.55
N ILE A 498 2.28 -8.74 18.47
CA ILE A 498 3.02 -9.95 18.85
C ILE A 498 4.26 -10.11 17.95
N ALA A 499 4.10 -9.97 16.64
CA ALA A 499 5.22 -10.03 15.70
C ALA A 499 6.22 -8.88 15.93
N GLY A 500 5.76 -7.68 16.27
CA GLY A 500 6.58 -6.51 16.59
C GLY A 500 7.45 -6.72 17.84
N MET A 501 6.98 -7.49 18.82
CA MET A 501 7.75 -7.84 20.01
C MET A 501 8.98 -8.70 19.68
N LEU A 502 9.00 -9.40 18.55
CA LEU A 502 10.11 -10.23 18.08
C LEU A 502 11.22 -9.40 17.40
N ILE A 503 10.96 -8.13 17.08
CA ILE A 503 11.97 -7.22 16.55
C ILE A 503 13.05 -7.02 17.65
N LYS A 504 14.31 -7.27 17.30
CA LYS A 504 15.44 -6.98 18.16
C LYS A 504 16.03 -5.64 17.77
N ASP A 505 16.25 -4.77 18.75
CA ASP A 505 16.93 -3.51 18.52
C ASP A 505 18.41 -3.80 18.21
N VAL A 506 18.86 -3.29 17.08
CA VAL A 506 20.30 -3.35 16.74
C VAL A 506 21.00 -2.37 17.65
N LYS A 507 21.84 -2.87 18.58
CA LYS A 507 22.68 -2.02 19.43
C LYS A 507 23.51 -1.11 18.51
N LYS A 508 23.39 0.19 18.69
CA LYS A 508 24.28 1.16 18.02
C LYS A 508 25.71 0.74 18.32
N PRO A 509 26.62 0.71 17.31
CA PRO A 509 28.03 0.67 17.62
C PRO A 509 28.32 1.85 18.55
N VAL A 510 28.88 1.55 19.72
CA VAL A 510 29.41 2.57 20.62
C VAL A 510 30.34 3.43 19.78
N PRO A 511 30.21 4.77 19.76
CA PRO A 511 31.18 5.60 19.08
C PRO A 511 32.56 5.20 19.60
N GLN A 512 33.41 4.66 18.72
CA GLN A 512 34.80 4.52 19.09
C GLN A 512 35.29 5.94 19.36
N GLU A 513 35.64 6.22 20.61
CA GLU A 513 36.39 7.42 20.92
C GLU A 513 37.58 7.47 19.97
N PRO A 514 37.85 8.65 19.36
CA PRO A 514 39.02 8.77 18.51
C PRO A 514 40.21 8.27 19.35
N VAL A 515 40.89 7.23 18.84
CA VAL A 515 42.16 6.78 19.40
C VAL A 515 43.05 7.99 19.27
N VAL A 516 43.24 8.71 20.38
CA VAL A 516 44.28 9.72 20.51
C VAL A 516 45.57 8.93 20.36
N SER A 517 46.21 9.04 19.21
CA SER A 517 47.53 8.50 19.01
C SER A 517 48.50 9.39 19.80
N ASP A 518 48.73 9.02 21.03
CA ASP A 518 49.88 9.48 21.77
C ASP A 518 51.14 8.89 21.11
N ALA A 519 51.64 9.58 20.13
CA ALA A 519 52.95 9.35 19.54
C ALA A 519 53.52 10.66 19.01
N GLU A 520 53.71 11.65 19.88
CA GLU A 520 54.85 12.55 19.75
C GLU A 520 56.01 11.97 20.57
N GLU A 521 56.75 11.09 19.94
CA GLU A 521 58.09 10.74 20.40
C GLU A 521 58.95 11.98 20.21
N VAL A 522 59.23 12.66 21.34
CA VAL A 522 60.24 13.72 21.43
C VAL A 522 61.59 13.10 21.13
N VAL A 523 62.15 13.36 19.96
CA VAL A 523 63.52 13.06 19.62
C VAL A 523 64.40 14.08 20.36
N PRO A 524 65.31 13.69 21.28
CA PRO A 524 66.23 14.66 21.88
C PRO A 524 67.30 15.03 20.87
N VAL A 525 67.37 16.33 20.56
CA VAL A 525 68.47 16.94 19.81
C VAL A 525 69.72 16.87 20.70
N GLY A 526 70.62 15.94 20.38
CA GLY A 526 71.95 15.87 20.92
C GLY A 526 72.82 16.99 20.32
N ILE A 527 73.31 17.86 21.19
CA ILE A 527 74.37 18.82 20.91
C ILE A 527 75.68 18.07 20.88
N HIS A 528 76.36 18.06 19.76
CA HIS A 528 77.84 18.17 19.65
C HIS A 528 78.18 18.60 18.24
#